data_2b8e8360e9b71908b2a650d2cb9344dc
#
_entry.id   2b8e8360e9b71908b2a650d2cb9344dc
#
_cell.length_a   1.000
_cell.length_b   1.000
_cell.length_c   1.000
_cell.angle_alpha   90.00
_cell.angle_beta   90.00
_cell.angle_gamma   90.00
#
_symmetry.space_group_name_H-M   'P 1'
#
loop_
_entity.id
_entity.type
_entity.pdbx_description
1 polymer ?
#
loop_
_entity_poly.entity_id
_entity_poly.type
_entity_poly.pdbx_seq_one_letter_code
_entity_poly.pdbx_strand_id
1 'polypeptide(L)'
;MSDAEQKPVEEFTKVESIFVRGRNCLLLRADFSPLFVDYYLHLMQHGLRNEETEDTVLKKLLAYFTLHLVSRPWQEYHAWTFNVCTPRLANYFISGSSLTEDVVGRAFREGVRETDKNMLFAQNLLPNKEPQTSVITLPQSSVEDWVQDFYRQSEQRQSRAFDLGEDKFALITAQPDADHDWLQELTADDVRTITETEQTKVLETRKFKFRCGCTVEKILPVVRAMKHDFADLLSEQGFLEINCPRCGATYKVTPEQVLSQQS
;
A
#
# COMPACT_ATOMS: atom_id res chain seq x y z
N MET A 1 18.65 -17.88 37.76
CA MET A 1 17.77 -16.75 37.42
C MET A 1 17.67 -16.80 35.91
N SER A 2 16.54 -17.28 35.37
CA SER A 2 16.35 -17.44 33.95
C SER A 2 15.87 -16.08 33.37
N ASP A 3 16.68 -15.47 32.55
CA ASP A 3 16.27 -14.36 31.70
C ASP A 3 15.17 -14.89 30.75
N ALA A 4 13.94 -14.58 31.08
CA ALA A 4 12.84 -14.76 30.12
C ALA A 4 13.04 -13.71 29.04
N GLU A 5 13.50 -14.15 27.85
CA GLU A 5 13.49 -13.34 26.63
C GLU A 5 12.05 -12.86 26.41
N GLN A 6 11.79 -11.59 26.73
CA GLN A 6 10.56 -10.92 26.35
C GLN A 6 10.54 -10.87 24.83
N LYS A 7 9.68 -11.69 24.22
CA LYS A 7 9.36 -11.56 22.78
C LYS A 7 8.92 -10.11 22.53
N PRO A 8 9.50 -9.44 21.52
CA PRO A 8 9.07 -8.08 21.19
C PRO A 8 7.56 -8.07 20.96
N VAL A 9 6.88 -7.14 21.61
CA VAL A 9 5.43 -6.95 21.42
C VAL A 9 5.25 -6.51 19.97
N GLU A 10 4.58 -7.33 19.19
CA GLU A 10 4.23 -6.97 17.81
C GLU A 10 3.29 -5.77 17.84
N GLU A 11 3.74 -4.63 17.34
CA GLU A 11 2.91 -3.45 17.18
C GLU A 11 2.23 -3.46 15.81
N PHE A 12 0.96 -3.06 15.79
CA PHE A 12 0.15 -2.97 14.58
C PHE A 12 -0.31 -1.55 14.38
N THR A 13 -0.37 -1.11 13.13
CA THR A 13 -1.11 0.08 12.77
C THR A 13 -2.60 -0.20 12.92
N LYS A 14 -3.24 0.50 13.86
CA LYS A 14 -4.68 0.39 14.12
C LYS A 14 -5.42 1.47 13.33
N VAL A 15 -6.18 1.04 12.33
CA VAL A 15 -7.02 1.93 11.54
C VAL A 15 -8.42 1.93 12.12
N GLU A 16 -8.89 3.09 12.53
CA GLU A 16 -10.27 3.33 12.98
C GLU A 16 -11.15 3.71 11.79
N SER A 17 -12.30 3.05 11.68
CA SER A 17 -13.39 3.40 10.78
C SER A 17 -14.51 4.05 11.60
N ILE A 18 -14.78 5.33 11.35
CA ILE A 18 -15.66 6.18 12.14
C ILE A 18 -16.73 6.79 11.23
N PHE A 19 -17.98 6.56 11.55
CA PHE A 19 -19.10 7.21 10.87
C PHE A 19 -19.40 8.56 11.52
N VAL A 20 -19.38 9.63 10.71
CA VAL A 20 -19.74 10.99 11.14
C VAL A 20 -21.23 11.18 10.87
N ARG A 21 -22.02 11.10 11.96
CA ARG A 21 -23.49 11.20 11.90
C ARG A 21 -23.90 12.61 11.53
N GLY A 22 -25.03 12.75 10.85
CA GLY A 22 -25.52 14.07 10.39
C GLY A 22 -24.77 14.64 9.20
N ARG A 23 -23.55 14.15 8.92
CA ARG A 23 -22.75 14.49 7.73
C ARG A 23 -22.74 13.36 6.70
N ASN A 24 -23.17 12.17 7.08
CA ASN A 24 -23.14 10.97 6.25
C ASN A 24 -21.79 10.74 5.57
N CYS A 25 -20.71 10.85 6.35
CA CYS A 25 -19.34 10.65 5.92
C CYS A 25 -18.67 9.55 6.70
N LEU A 26 -17.74 8.82 6.06
CA LEU A 26 -16.91 7.82 6.69
C LEU A 26 -15.50 8.38 6.85
N LEU A 27 -15.05 8.54 8.08
CA LEU A 27 -13.68 8.89 8.44
C LEU A 27 -12.89 7.61 8.71
N LEU A 28 -11.74 7.51 8.08
CA LEU A 28 -10.71 6.49 8.31
C LEU A 28 -9.46 7.20 8.79
N ARG A 29 -8.89 6.79 9.91
CA ARG A 29 -7.67 7.42 10.44
C ARG A 29 -6.79 6.43 11.17
N ALA A 30 -5.49 6.69 11.17
CA ALA A 30 -4.51 5.90 11.92
C ALA A 30 -3.22 6.69 12.18
N ASP A 31 -2.48 6.24 13.19
CA ASP A 31 -1.05 6.47 13.35
C ASP A 31 -0.31 5.33 12.62
N PHE A 32 0.48 5.70 11.61
CA PHE A 32 1.20 4.76 10.76
C PHE A 32 2.63 4.48 11.22
N SER A 33 3.08 5.06 12.34
CA SER A 33 4.42 4.81 12.87
C SER A 33 4.76 3.32 12.98
N PRO A 34 3.85 2.41 13.46
CA PRO A 34 4.16 0.98 13.52
C PRO A 34 4.38 0.36 12.13
N LEU A 35 3.56 0.71 11.13
CA LEU A 35 3.71 0.21 9.77
C LEU A 35 5.00 0.72 9.12
N PHE A 36 5.39 1.95 9.39
CA PHE A 36 6.63 2.53 8.87
C PHE A 36 7.87 1.96 9.56
N VAL A 37 7.79 1.58 10.83
CA VAL A 37 8.85 0.79 11.49
C VAL A 37 9.05 -0.53 10.78
N ASP A 38 7.99 -1.31 10.53
CA ASP A 38 8.06 -2.57 9.78
C ASP A 38 8.64 -2.36 8.37
N TYR A 39 8.22 -1.29 7.68
CA TYR A 39 8.73 -0.91 6.36
C TYR A 39 10.24 -0.64 6.40
N TYR A 40 10.74 0.16 7.33
CA TYR A 40 12.16 0.46 7.44
C TYR A 40 12.98 -0.77 7.86
N LEU A 41 12.45 -1.60 8.75
CA LEU A 41 13.08 -2.88 9.09
C LEU A 41 13.21 -3.77 7.85
N HIS A 42 12.18 -3.83 7.00
CA HIS A 42 12.25 -4.55 5.74
C HIS A 42 13.33 -3.99 4.81
N LEU A 43 13.40 -2.67 4.64
CA LEU A 43 14.46 -2.05 3.82
C LEU A 43 15.86 -2.43 4.35
N MET A 44 16.07 -2.33 5.65
CA MET A 44 17.35 -2.68 6.28
C MET A 44 17.71 -4.16 6.08
N GLN A 45 16.76 -5.07 6.28
CA GLN A 45 16.97 -6.52 6.14
C GLN A 45 17.38 -6.92 4.71
N HIS A 46 16.90 -6.19 3.71
CA HIS A 46 17.16 -6.49 2.30
C HIS A 46 18.16 -5.53 1.63
N GLY A 47 18.82 -4.66 2.41
CA GLY A 47 19.81 -3.71 1.87
C GLY A 47 19.21 -2.70 0.87
N LEU A 48 17.91 -2.42 0.98
CA LEU A 48 17.19 -1.50 0.10
C LEU A 48 17.28 -0.07 0.62
N ARG A 49 17.29 0.89 -0.32
CA ARG A 49 17.26 2.32 0.00
C ARG A 49 16.40 3.06 -1.00
N ASN A 50 15.59 3.97 -0.50
CA ASN A 50 14.90 4.98 -1.30
C ASN A 50 15.55 6.35 -1.07
N GLU A 51 15.46 7.25 -2.03
CA GLU A 51 15.77 8.66 -1.78
C GLU A 51 14.65 9.27 -0.93
N GLU A 52 14.95 10.34 -0.20
CA GLU A 52 14.04 10.98 0.74
C GLU A 52 12.69 11.37 0.10
N THR A 53 12.75 11.90 -1.12
CA THR A 53 11.52 12.32 -1.85
C THR A 53 10.63 11.14 -2.20
N GLU A 54 11.22 10.04 -2.68
CA GLU A 54 10.46 8.83 -3.04
C GLU A 54 9.97 8.10 -1.80
N ASP A 55 10.78 8.08 -0.74
CA ASP A 55 10.39 7.51 0.55
C ASP A 55 9.18 8.23 1.13
N THR A 56 9.20 9.56 1.10
CA THR A 56 8.06 10.40 1.54
C THR A 56 6.80 10.09 0.73
N VAL A 57 6.89 10.01 -0.59
CA VAL A 57 5.75 9.68 -1.45
C VAL A 57 5.26 8.26 -1.17
N LEU A 58 6.17 7.29 -1.07
CA LEU A 58 5.80 5.89 -0.82
C LEU A 58 5.12 5.71 0.53
N LYS A 59 5.60 6.37 1.59
CA LYS A 59 4.96 6.37 2.92
C LYS A 59 3.53 6.90 2.87
N LYS A 60 3.31 8.05 2.22
CA LYS A 60 1.96 8.60 2.02
C LYS A 60 1.06 7.64 1.25
N LEU A 61 1.56 7.07 0.16
CA LEU A 61 0.81 6.09 -0.63
C LEU A 61 0.46 4.82 0.17
N LEU A 62 1.40 4.30 0.98
CA LEU A 62 1.14 3.18 1.90
C LEU A 62 0.03 3.52 2.90
N ALA A 63 0.08 4.72 3.48
CA ALA A 63 -0.93 5.16 4.44
C ALA A 63 -2.31 5.26 3.78
N TYR A 64 -2.44 6.01 2.70
CA TYR A 64 -3.74 6.18 2.03
C TYR A 64 -4.27 4.90 1.41
N PHE A 65 -3.39 4.04 0.89
CA PHE A 65 -3.80 2.73 0.40
C PHE A 65 -4.36 1.85 1.53
N THR A 66 -3.74 1.87 2.71
CA THR A 66 -4.23 1.13 3.88
C THR A 66 -5.60 1.66 4.34
N LEU A 67 -5.77 2.99 4.38
CA LEU A 67 -7.07 3.60 4.67
C LEU A 67 -8.12 3.20 3.61
N HIS A 68 -7.72 3.16 2.33
CA HIS A 68 -8.59 2.68 1.25
C HIS A 68 -9.05 1.24 1.48
N LEU A 69 -8.13 0.32 1.86
CA LEU A 69 -8.50 -1.08 2.15
C LEU A 69 -9.55 -1.21 3.24
N VAL A 70 -9.53 -0.34 4.27
CA VAL A 70 -10.54 -0.33 5.33
C VAL A 70 -11.88 0.21 4.85
N SER A 71 -11.88 1.09 3.84
CA SER A 71 -13.13 1.61 3.23
C SER A 71 -13.86 0.58 2.36
N ARG A 72 -13.22 -0.56 2.09
CA ARG A 72 -13.71 -1.59 1.17
C ARG A 72 -14.29 -2.78 1.94
N PRO A 73 -15.19 -3.56 1.30
CA PRO A 73 -15.66 -4.82 1.87
C PRO A 73 -14.50 -5.79 2.17
N TRP A 74 -14.74 -6.70 3.11
CA TRP A 74 -13.81 -7.78 3.43
C TRP A 74 -13.60 -8.72 2.24
N GLN A 75 -12.42 -9.38 2.21
CA GLN A 75 -12.02 -10.37 1.22
C GLN A 75 -11.64 -9.80 -0.16
N GLU A 76 -11.22 -8.55 -0.20
CA GLU A 76 -10.67 -7.95 -1.41
C GLU A 76 -9.14 -7.87 -1.34
N TYR A 77 -8.52 -8.04 -2.51
CA TYR A 77 -7.11 -7.74 -2.73
C TYR A 77 -7.00 -6.57 -3.70
N HIS A 78 -6.25 -5.57 -3.33
CA HIS A 78 -6.05 -4.38 -4.14
C HIS A 78 -4.59 -4.19 -4.50
N ALA A 79 -4.33 -3.55 -5.64
CA ALA A 79 -3.02 -3.07 -6.03
C ALA A 79 -3.14 -1.71 -6.73
N TRP A 80 -2.27 -0.80 -6.37
CA TRP A 80 -2.08 0.49 -7.02
C TRP A 80 -0.71 0.57 -7.65
N THR A 81 -0.64 0.92 -8.95
CA THR A 81 0.60 1.20 -9.67
C THR A 81 0.56 2.64 -10.15
N PHE A 82 1.48 3.45 -9.64
CA PHE A 82 1.64 4.84 -10.05
C PHE A 82 2.82 4.94 -11.02
N ASN A 83 2.57 5.48 -12.20
CA ASN A 83 3.60 5.91 -13.13
C ASN A 83 3.66 7.43 -13.05
N VAL A 84 4.69 7.96 -12.41
CA VAL A 84 4.88 9.38 -12.18
C VAL A 84 5.98 9.88 -13.11
N CYS A 85 5.68 10.87 -13.95
CA CYS A 85 6.65 11.51 -14.83
C CYS A 85 7.09 12.88 -14.29
N THR A 86 6.25 13.52 -13.50
CA THR A 86 6.48 14.88 -12.96
C THR A 86 6.12 14.91 -11.48
N PRO A 87 6.93 15.54 -10.61
CA PRO A 87 8.12 16.33 -10.91
C PRO A 87 9.37 15.50 -11.22
N ARG A 88 9.36 14.21 -10.92
CA ARG A 88 10.47 13.28 -11.17
C ARG A 88 9.95 11.93 -11.62
N LEU A 89 10.66 11.31 -12.58
CA LEU A 89 10.31 9.98 -13.06
C LEU A 89 10.47 8.93 -11.95
N ALA A 90 9.39 8.30 -11.57
CA ALA A 90 9.35 7.21 -10.60
C ALA A 90 8.10 6.35 -10.79
N ASN A 91 8.19 5.07 -10.49
CA ASN A 91 7.02 4.20 -10.39
C ASN A 91 6.88 3.72 -8.95
N TYR A 92 5.64 3.71 -8.45
CA TYR A 92 5.32 3.16 -7.13
C TYR A 92 4.34 2.02 -7.31
N PHE A 93 4.60 0.92 -6.65
CA PHE A 93 3.68 -0.21 -6.57
C PHE A 93 3.30 -0.44 -5.12
N ILE A 94 2.02 -0.47 -4.84
CA ILE A 94 1.47 -0.77 -3.52
C ILE A 94 0.41 -1.85 -3.68
N SER A 95 0.41 -2.84 -2.81
CA SER A 95 -0.61 -3.87 -2.79
C SER A 95 -0.92 -4.34 -1.38
N GLY A 96 -2.11 -4.85 -1.18
CA GLY A 96 -2.55 -5.32 0.12
C GLY A 96 -3.85 -6.10 0.05
N SER A 97 -4.20 -6.70 1.17
CA SER A 97 -5.42 -7.49 1.31
C SER A 97 -6.19 -7.06 2.53
N SER A 98 -7.47 -6.83 2.35
CA SER A 98 -8.39 -6.58 3.47
C SER A 98 -8.63 -7.84 4.32
N LEU A 99 -8.32 -9.04 3.81
CA LEU A 99 -8.47 -10.30 4.54
C LEU A 99 -7.29 -10.59 5.47
N THR A 100 -6.05 -10.44 4.96
CA THR A 100 -4.83 -10.73 5.75
C THR A 100 -4.30 -9.52 6.49
N GLU A 101 -4.87 -8.34 6.23
CA GLU A 101 -4.48 -7.05 6.82
C GLU A 101 -2.98 -6.74 6.62
N ASP A 102 -2.46 -7.17 5.47
CA ASP A 102 -1.09 -6.91 5.05
C ASP A 102 -1.07 -5.87 3.94
N VAL A 103 -0.10 -4.98 4.03
CA VAL A 103 0.22 -3.99 3.00
C VAL A 103 1.70 -4.06 2.67
N VAL A 104 2.04 -3.88 1.42
CA VAL A 104 3.41 -3.82 0.94
C VAL A 104 3.52 -2.83 -0.20
N GLY A 105 4.65 -2.19 -0.34
CA GLY A 105 4.90 -1.28 -1.46
C GLY A 105 6.38 -1.12 -1.75
N ARG A 106 6.66 -0.62 -2.95
CA ARG A 106 8.00 -0.38 -3.46
C ARG A 106 8.02 0.80 -4.42
N ALA A 107 9.10 1.58 -4.39
CA ALA A 107 9.44 2.54 -5.43
C ALA A 107 10.42 1.93 -6.44
N PHE A 108 10.31 2.31 -7.71
CA PHE A 108 11.19 1.91 -8.81
C PHE A 108 11.76 3.15 -9.48
N ARG A 109 13.05 3.09 -9.83
CA ARG A 109 13.77 4.16 -10.55
C ARG A 109 14.32 3.68 -11.88
N GLU A 110 14.71 2.41 -11.95
CA GLU A 110 15.28 1.78 -13.12
C GLU A 110 14.22 0.96 -13.84
N GLY A 111 14.30 0.94 -15.17
CA GLY A 111 13.33 0.23 -16.00
C GLY A 111 11.91 0.76 -15.87
N VAL A 112 11.75 2.00 -15.40
CA VAL A 112 10.43 2.63 -15.25
C VAL A 112 9.88 3.04 -16.59
N ARG A 113 8.57 2.87 -16.78
CA ARG A 113 7.89 3.30 -17.99
C ARG A 113 7.75 4.81 -17.98
N GLU A 114 8.28 5.46 -19.00
CA GLU A 114 8.01 6.86 -19.25
C GLU A 114 6.60 7.03 -19.81
N THR A 115 5.88 8.00 -19.26
CA THR A 115 4.52 8.38 -19.68
C THR A 115 4.46 9.90 -19.83
N ASP A 116 3.57 10.39 -20.70
CA ASP A 116 3.39 11.84 -20.87
C ASP A 116 2.66 12.51 -19.70
N LYS A 117 2.04 11.70 -18.85
CA LYS A 117 1.21 12.15 -17.72
C LYS A 117 1.40 11.20 -16.55
N ASN A 118 1.18 11.73 -15.35
CA ASN A 118 1.08 10.90 -14.15
C ASN A 118 -0.17 10.00 -14.26
N MET A 119 0.00 8.72 -14.03
CA MET A 119 -1.06 7.70 -14.19
C MET A 119 -1.16 6.81 -12.96
N LEU A 120 -2.36 6.46 -12.58
CA LEU A 120 -2.65 5.40 -11.62
C LEU A 120 -3.38 4.25 -12.32
N PHE A 121 -2.87 3.04 -12.14
CA PHE A 121 -3.54 1.78 -12.45
C PHE A 121 -3.99 1.17 -11.13
N ALA A 122 -5.29 1.22 -10.85
CA ALA A 122 -5.88 0.66 -9.65
C ALA A 122 -6.56 -0.67 -9.99
N GLN A 123 -6.09 -1.74 -9.36
CA GLN A 123 -6.61 -3.09 -9.58
C GLN A 123 -7.34 -3.58 -8.33
N ASN A 124 -8.49 -4.20 -8.56
CA ASN A 124 -9.24 -4.94 -7.56
C ASN A 124 -9.35 -6.40 -7.98
N LEU A 125 -8.94 -7.30 -7.12
CA LEU A 125 -9.00 -8.74 -7.31
C LEU A 125 -9.96 -9.35 -6.28
N LEU A 126 -11.07 -9.82 -6.77
CA LEU A 126 -12.06 -10.56 -5.98
C LEU A 126 -11.88 -12.05 -6.21
N PRO A 127 -12.11 -12.90 -5.19
CA PRO A 127 -12.09 -14.34 -5.37
C PRO A 127 -13.04 -14.77 -6.49
N ASN A 128 -12.54 -15.59 -7.42
CA ASN A 128 -13.30 -16.14 -8.55
C ASN A 128 -13.90 -15.11 -9.52
N LYS A 129 -13.32 -13.92 -9.61
CA LYS A 129 -13.69 -12.91 -10.61
C LYS A 129 -12.46 -12.46 -11.40
N GLU A 130 -12.68 -11.99 -12.62
CA GLU A 130 -11.64 -11.35 -13.41
C GLU A 130 -11.17 -10.06 -12.70
N PRO A 131 -9.86 -9.78 -12.72
CA PRO A 131 -9.34 -8.54 -12.17
C PRO A 131 -9.97 -7.32 -12.83
N GLN A 132 -10.46 -6.40 -12.02
CA GLN A 132 -10.94 -5.09 -12.48
C GLN A 132 -9.81 -4.08 -12.39
N THR A 133 -9.58 -3.33 -13.47
CA THR A 133 -8.55 -2.29 -13.51
C THR A 133 -9.17 -0.97 -13.90
N SER A 134 -8.99 0.04 -13.06
CA SER A 134 -9.26 1.46 -13.37
C SER A 134 -7.96 2.14 -13.76
N VAL A 135 -8.00 2.95 -14.82
CA VAL A 135 -6.85 3.74 -15.28
C VAL A 135 -7.20 5.21 -15.15
N ILE A 136 -6.41 5.95 -14.40
CA ILE A 136 -6.70 7.31 -13.99
C ILE A 136 -5.51 8.22 -14.34
N THR A 137 -5.77 9.33 -14.99
CA THR A 137 -4.79 10.40 -15.15
C THR A 137 -4.78 11.23 -13.87
N LEU A 138 -3.58 11.40 -13.30
CA LEU A 138 -3.40 12.12 -12.05
C LEU A 138 -2.92 13.56 -12.31
N PRO A 139 -3.30 14.53 -11.45
CA PRO A 139 -2.80 15.88 -11.53
C PRO A 139 -1.30 15.95 -11.16
N GLN A 140 -0.65 17.03 -11.58
CA GLN A 140 0.73 17.35 -11.17
C GLN A 140 0.71 18.09 -9.82
N SER A 141 0.26 17.41 -8.76
CA SER A 141 0.02 17.97 -7.44
C SER A 141 0.40 16.98 -6.34
N SER A 142 -0.17 17.10 -5.16
CA SER A 142 0.15 16.28 -3.99
C SER A 142 -0.39 14.84 -4.08
N VAL A 143 0.12 13.96 -3.23
CA VAL A 143 -0.40 12.58 -3.09
C VAL A 143 -1.85 12.59 -2.61
N GLU A 144 -2.20 13.56 -1.77
CA GLU A 144 -3.55 13.78 -1.27
C GLU A 144 -4.53 14.04 -2.42
N ASP A 145 -4.13 14.87 -3.38
CA ASP A 145 -4.92 15.15 -4.60
C ASP A 145 -5.04 13.91 -5.49
N TRP A 146 -3.99 13.09 -5.61
CA TRP A 146 -4.05 11.83 -6.36
C TRP A 146 -5.10 10.88 -5.77
N VAL A 147 -5.14 10.77 -4.45
CA VAL A 147 -6.12 9.93 -3.75
C VAL A 147 -7.53 10.47 -3.94
N GLN A 148 -7.74 11.78 -3.82
CA GLN A 148 -9.04 12.42 -4.03
C GLN A 148 -9.52 12.22 -5.48
N ASP A 149 -8.63 12.37 -6.45
CA ASP A 149 -8.93 12.11 -7.86
C ASP A 149 -9.27 10.65 -8.14
N PHE A 150 -8.57 9.70 -7.50
CA PHE A 150 -8.93 8.28 -7.57
C PHE A 150 -10.37 8.05 -7.08
N TYR A 151 -10.72 8.61 -5.92
CA TYR A 151 -12.08 8.47 -5.40
C TYR A 151 -13.12 9.11 -6.30
N ARG A 152 -12.84 10.27 -6.86
CA ARG A 152 -13.75 10.97 -7.77
C ARG A 152 -13.97 10.20 -9.07
N GLN A 153 -12.91 9.66 -9.69
CA GLN A 153 -12.96 9.06 -11.03
C GLN A 153 -13.31 7.57 -11.00
N SER A 154 -12.78 6.81 -10.02
CA SER A 154 -12.97 5.35 -9.93
C SER A 154 -14.06 4.96 -8.94
N GLU A 155 -14.05 5.52 -7.75
CA GLU A 155 -15.02 5.19 -6.70
C GLU A 155 -16.34 6.00 -6.83
N GLN A 156 -16.35 7.00 -7.71
CA GLN A 156 -17.53 7.86 -8.02
C GLN A 156 -18.11 8.54 -6.75
N ARG A 157 -17.25 8.92 -5.82
CA ARG A 157 -17.64 9.63 -4.60
C ARG A 157 -16.59 10.66 -4.21
N GLN A 158 -17.03 11.71 -3.54
CA GLN A 158 -16.09 12.72 -3.01
C GLN A 158 -15.32 12.17 -1.82
N SER A 159 -14.09 12.63 -1.69
CA SER A 159 -13.23 12.32 -0.56
C SER A 159 -12.29 13.48 -0.25
N ARG A 160 -11.76 13.48 0.96
CA ARG A 160 -10.65 14.35 1.38
C ARG A 160 -9.59 13.50 2.07
N ALA A 161 -8.35 13.70 1.67
CA ALA A 161 -7.18 13.04 2.23
C ALA A 161 -6.35 14.06 3.01
N PHE A 162 -5.88 13.70 4.20
CA PHE A 162 -5.18 14.60 5.12
C PHE A 162 -3.92 13.93 5.67
N ASP A 163 -2.79 14.60 5.50
CA ASP A 163 -1.58 14.38 6.28
C ASP A 163 -1.70 15.21 7.57
N LEU A 164 -1.83 14.55 8.71
CA LEU A 164 -2.03 15.19 10.01
C LEU A 164 -0.70 15.46 10.73
N GLY A 165 0.43 15.12 10.11
CA GLY A 165 1.76 15.16 10.72
C GLY A 165 2.03 13.98 11.66
N GLU A 166 3.29 13.82 12.08
CA GLU A 166 3.73 12.76 13.00
C GLU A 166 3.28 11.34 12.56
N ASP A 167 3.42 11.04 11.26
CA ASP A 167 2.98 9.78 10.65
C ASP A 167 1.48 9.45 10.82
N LYS A 168 0.63 10.45 11.11
CA LYS A 168 -0.82 10.31 11.23
C LYS A 168 -1.51 10.75 9.95
N PHE A 169 -2.41 9.92 9.45
CA PHE A 169 -3.14 10.15 8.20
C PHE A 169 -4.63 9.90 8.39
N ALA A 170 -5.43 10.64 7.63
CA ALA A 170 -6.87 10.46 7.58
C ALA A 170 -7.40 10.53 6.13
N LEU A 171 -8.47 9.79 5.91
CA LEU A 171 -9.24 9.79 4.67
C LEU A 171 -10.72 9.88 5.03
N ILE A 172 -11.41 10.89 4.53
CA ILE A 172 -12.86 11.03 4.70
C ILE A 172 -13.53 10.82 3.35
N THR A 173 -14.55 9.99 3.31
CA THR A 173 -15.29 9.67 2.09
C THR A 173 -16.77 9.94 2.28
N ALA A 174 -17.38 10.56 1.25
CA ALA A 174 -18.82 10.74 1.20
C ALA A 174 -19.53 9.39 1.14
N GLN A 175 -20.64 9.26 1.87
CA GLN A 175 -21.61 8.19 1.75
C GLN A 175 -22.88 8.75 1.06
N PRO A 176 -23.88 7.93 0.72
CA PRO A 176 -25.13 8.45 0.20
C PRO A 176 -25.70 9.56 1.10
N ASP A 177 -26.20 10.62 0.49
CA ASP A 177 -26.73 11.82 1.16
C ASP A 177 -25.72 12.57 2.06
N ALA A 178 -24.42 12.52 1.69
CA ALA A 178 -23.38 13.21 2.43
C ALA A 178 -23.51 14.74 2.32
N ASP A 179 -23.08 15.41 3.39
CA ASP A 179 -22.90 16.88 3.41
C ASP A 179 -21.61 17.24 2.64
N HIS A 180 -21.77 17.48 1.34
CA HIS A 180 -20.65 17.73 0.43
C HIS A 180 -19.96 19.06 0.70
N ASP A 181 -20.70 20.09 1.09
CA ASP A 181 -20.15 21.41 1.38
C ASP A 181 -19.27 21.33 2.63
N TRP A 182 -19.78 20.75 3.70
CA TRP A 182 -19.01 20.49 4.90
C TRP A 182 -17.74 19.67 4.61
N LEU A 183 -17.86 18.60 3.80
CA LEU A 183 -16.70 17.75 3.47
C LEU A 183 -15.61 18.55 2.74
N GLN A 184 -15.97 19.48 1.87
CA GLN A 184 -15.01 20.30 1.11
C GLN A 184 -14.33 21.36 1.96
N GLU A 185 -15.00 21.90 2.96
CA GLU A 185 -14.50 22.95 3.83
C GLU A 185 -13.57 22.42 4.95
N LEU A 186 -13.56 21.09 5.19
CA LEU A 186 -12.74 20.49 6.24
C LEU A 186 -11.25 20.83 6.10
N THR A 187 -10.66 21.17 7.22
CA THR A 187 -9.21 21.35 7.38
C THR A 187 -8.59 20.18 8.15
N ALA A 188 -7.26 20.09 8.17
CA ALA A 188 -6.56 19.07 8.96
C ALA A 188 -6.83 19.25 10.47
N ASP A 189 -7.01 20.48 10.95
CA ASP A 189 -7.32 20.76 12.36
C ASP A 189 -8.73 20.30 12.73
N ASP A 190 -9.72 20.50 11.85
CA ASP A 190 -11.07 19.98 12.04
C ASP A 190 -11.06 18.45 12.14
N VAL A 191 -10.26 17.78 11.31
CA VAL A 191 -10.16 16.31 11.32
C VAL A 191 -9.50 15.79 12.61
N ARG A 192 -8.55 16.52 13.18
CA ARG A 192 -7.96 16.15 14.48
C ARG A 192 -8.98 16.14 15.62
N THR A 193 -9.91 17.09 15.61
CA THR A 193 -10.90 17.29 16.66
C THR A 193 -12.30 16.78 16.33
N ILE A 194 -12.49 16.13 15.20
CA ILE A 194 -13.79 15.73 14.64
C ILE A 194 -14.63 14.87 15.63
N THR A 195 -13.99 14.04 16.45
CA THR A 195 -14.68 13.22 17.45
C THR A 195 -15.18 14.02 18.66
N GLU A 196 -14.74 15.25 18.80
CA GLU A 196 -15.15 16.18 19.86
C GLU A 196 -16.21 17.15 19.37
N THR A 197 -16.14 17.52 18.07
CA THR A 197 -16.99 18.54 17.45
C THR A 197 -18.22 17.98 16.74
N GLU A 198 -18.16 16.73 16.26
CA GLU A 198 -19.25 16.07 15.52
C GLU A 198 -19.76 14.84 16.26
N GLN A 199 -21.00 14.46 15.97
CA GLN A 199 -21.53 13.18 16.46
C GLN A 199 -20.93 12.03 15.66
N THR A 200 -20.12 11.23 16.32
CA THR A 200 -19.41 10.12 15.67
C THR A 200 -19.78 8.76 16.25
N LYS A 201 -19.57 7.70 15.47
CA LYS A 201 -19.63 6.31 15.90
C LYS A 201 -18.48 5.52 15.31
N VAL A 202 -17.62 4.95 16.15
CA VAL A 202 -16.64 3.98 15.70
C VAL A 202 -17.39 2.72 15.22
N LEU A 203 -17.16 2.33 13.97
CA LEU A 203 -17.75 1.16 13.35
C LEU A 203 -16.89 -0.08 13.59
N GLU A 204 -15.60 0.05 13.31
CA GLU A 204 -14.62 -1.02 13.49
C GLU A 204 -13.22 -0.45 13.71
N THR A 205 -12.31 -1.29 14.19
CA THR A 205 -10.87 -1.03 14.23
C THR A 205 -10.16 -2.24 13.65
N ARG A 206 -9.31 -2.00 12.63
CA ARG A 206 -8.55 -3.03 11.92
C ARG A 206 -7.05 -2.84 12.14
N LYS A 207 -6.28 -3.94 12.03
CA LYS A 207 -4.85 -3.96 12.36
C LYS A 207 -4.04 -4.33 11.13
N PHE A 208 -3.16 -3.43 10.70
CA PHE A 208 -2.32 -3.63 9.52
C PHE A 208 -0.84 -3.71 9.85
N LYS A 209 -0.10 -4.45 9.00
CA LYS A 209 1.36 -4.55 9.00
C LYS A 209 1.92 -4.35 7.61
N PHE A 210 3.16 -3.86 7.55
CA PHE A 210 3.94 -3.93 6.31
C PHE A 210 4.52 -5.34 6.18
N ARG A 211 3.94 -6.16 5.30
CA ARG A 211 4.38 -7.53 5.08
C ARG A 211 4.11 -8.00 3.65
N CYS A 212 5.15 -8.45 2.95
CA CYS A 212 5.00 -9.00 1.60
C CYS A 212 4.51 -10.46 1.60
N GLY A 213 5.00 -11.25 2.53
CA GLY A 213 4.77 -12.69 2.57
C GLY A 213 5.37 -13.45 1.37
N CYS A 214 6.34 -12.86 0.63
CA CYS A 214 7.11 -13.58 -0.38
C CYS A 214 8.12 -14.50 0.29
N THR A 215 8.34 -15.66 -0.29
CA THR A 215 9.33 -16.66 0.14
C THR A 215 9.91 -17.35 -1.08
N VAL A 216 11.05 -18.03 -0.92
CA VAL A 216 11.67 -18.83 -2.00
C VAL A 216 10.68 -19.85 -2.55
N GLU A 217 9.92 -20.52 -1.68
CA GLU A 217 8.95 -21.56 -2.07
C GLU A 217 7.83 -21.01 -2.97
N LYS A 218 7.41 -19.75 -2.75
CA LYS A 218 6.41 -19.08 -3.58
C LYS A 218 6.98 -18.58 -4.92
N ILE A 219 8.29 -18.32 -4.97
CA ILE A 219 8.98 -17.83 -6.16
C ILE A 219 9.38 -19.00 -7.08
N LEU A 220 9.78 -20.12 -6.53
CA LEU A 220 10.25 -21.31 -7.28
C LEU A 220 9.31 -21.76 -8.41
N PRO A 221 7.97 -21.83 -8.24
CA PRO A 221 7.07 -22.21 -9.33
C PRO A 221 7.16 -21.27 -10.54
N VAL A 222 7.34 -19.98 -10.32
CA VAL A 222 7.48 -18.98 -11.38
C VAL A 222 8.80 -19.20 -12.13
N VAL A 223 9.90 -19.40 -11.39
CA VAL A 223 11.22 -19.69 -11.99
C VAL A 223 11.19 -20.99 -12.78
N ARG A 224 10.54 -22.01 -12.26
CA ARG A 224 10.38 -23.32 -12.96
C ARG A 224 9.61 -23.19 -14.28
N ALA A 225 8.66 -22.27 -14.37
CA ALA A 225 7.94 -22.02 -15.62
C ALA A 225 8.83 -21.38 -16.71
N MET A 226 9.94 -20.74 -16.33
CA MET A 226 10.91 -20.09 -17.22
C MET A 226 12.01 -21.05 -17.73
N LYS A 227 11.78 -22.37 -17.77
CA LYS A 227 12.77 -23.45 -17.98
C LYS A 227 13.76 -23.28 -19.13
N HIS A 228 13.41 -22.57 -20.19
CA HIS A 228 14.26 -22.46 -21.38
C HIS A 228 15.41 -21.45 -21.21
N ASP A 229 15.29 -20.50 -20.29
CA ASP A 229 16.26 -19.40 -20.15
C ASP A 229 17.06 -19.49 -18.84
N PHE A 230 16.83 -20.54 -18.01
CA PHE A 230 17.41 -20.60 -16.68
C PHE A 230 18.95 -20.68 -16.68
N ALA A 231 19.53 -21.44 -17.61
CA ALA A 231 20.98 -21.59 -17.70
C ALA A 231 21.69 -20.28 -18.07
N ASP A 232 21.04 -19.46 -18.91
CA ASP A 232 21.56 -18.18 -19.38
C ASP A 232 21.42 -17.06 -18.33
N LEU A 233 20.56 -17.30 -17.31
CA LEU A 233 20.29 -16.34 -16.24
C LEU A 233 21.13 -16.57 -14.98
N LEU A 234 21.91 -17.66 -14.93
CA LEU A 234 22.76 -17.94 -13.80
C LEU A 234 23.90 -16.92 -13.70
N SER A 235 24.13 -16.41 -12.48
CA SER A 235 25.30 -15.61 -12.20
C SER A 235 26.59 -16.46 -12.34
N GLU A 236 27.75 -15.80 -12.47
CA GLU A 236 29.07 -16.46 -12.44
C GLU A 236 29.27 -17.30 -11.15
N GLN A 237 28.52 -16.99 -10.10
CA GLN A 237 28.55 -17.70 -8.81
C GLN A 237 27.62 -18.92 -8.77
N GLY A 238 26.91 -19.24 -9.87
CA GLY A 238 26.07 -20.43 -10.00
C GLY A 238 24.71 -20.36 -9.33
N PHE A 239 24.18 -19.16 -9.07
CA PHE A 239 22.80 -18.95 -8.59
C PHE A 239 22.07 -17.87 -9.39
N LEU A 240 20.76 -17.92 -9.37
CA LEU A 240 19.88 -16.91 -9.93
C LEU A 240 19.44 -15.93 -8.82
N GLU A 241 19.66 -14.64 -9.03
CA GLU A 241 19.10 -13.60 -8.17
C GLU A 241 17.71 -13.17 -8.67
N ILE A 242 16.72 -13.25 -7.79
CA ILE A 242 15.35 -12.90 -8.10
C ILE A 242 14.88 -11.82 -7.13
N ASN A 243 14.50 -10.68 -7.68
CA ASN A 243 13.92 -9.60 -6.89
C ASN A 243 12.39 -9.73 -6.84
N CYS A 244 11.84 -9.73 -5.62
CA CYS A 244 10.39 -9.67 -5.47
C CYS A 244 9.85 -8.35 -6.07
N PRO A 245 8.93 -8.41 -7.04
CA PRO A 245 8.41 -7.19 -7.67
C PRO A 245 7.57 -6.34 -6.70
N ARG A 246 7.07 -6.92 -5.62
CA ARG A 246 6.20 -6.24 -4.66
C ARG A 246 6.96 -5.47 -3.59
N CYS A 247 8.07 -6.01 -3.08
CA CYS A 247 8.79 -5.45 -1.93
C CYS A 247 10.28 -5.24 -2.17
N GLY A 248 10.84 -5.74 -3.28
CA GLY A 248 12.25 -5.60 -3.58
C GLY A 248 13.17 -6.62 -2.90
N ALA A 249 12.67 -7.49 -2.02
CA ALA A 249 13.49 -8.53 -1.40
C ALA A 249 14.18 -9.41 -2.45
N THR A 250 15.48 -9.62 -2.30
CA THR A 250 16.29 -10.43 -3.21
C THR A 250 16.43 -11.84 -2.68
N TYR A 251 16.20 -12.82 -3.55
CA TYR A 251 16.35 -14.24 -3.28
C TYR A 251 17.39 -14.85 -4.20
N LYS A 252 18.27 -15.69 -3.63
CA LYS A 252 19.24 -16.49 -4.37
C LYS A 252 18.70 -17.89 -4.51
N VAL A 253 18.54 -18.35 -5.75
CA VAL A 253 17.99 -19.66 -6.07
C VAL A 253 19.03 -20.46 -6.84
N THR A 254 19.36 -21.67 -6.38
CA THR A 254 20.31 -22.55 -7.05
C THR A 254 19.63 -23.45 -8.07
N PRO A 255 20.38 -23.99 -9.07
CA PRO A 255 19.85 -24.96 -10.03
C PRO A 255 19.18 -26.17 -9.36
N GLU A 256 19.77 -26.67 -8.27
CA GLU A 256 19.23 -27.83 -7.55
C GLU A 256 17.85 -27.53 -6.95
N GLN A 257 17.65 -26.31 -6.41
CA GLN A 257 16.35 -25.88 -5.88
C GLN A 257 15.28 -25.76 -6.98
N VAL A 258 15.69 -25.37 -8.19
CA VAL A 258 14.76 -25.29 -9.33
C VAL A 258 14.40 -26.69 -9.83
N LEU A 259 15.39 -27.58 -9.90
CA LEU A 259 15.21 -28.94 -10.45
C LEU A 259 14.59 -29.92 -9.46
N SER A 260 14.77 -29.70 -8.13
CA SER A 260 14.13 -30.54 -7.12
C SER A 260 12.61 -30.41 -7.20
N GLN A 261 11.95 -31.48 -7.61
CA GLN A 261 10.50 -31.61 -7.46
C GLN A 261 10.22 -31.85 -5.97
N GLN A 262 9.32 -31.07 -5.39
CA GLN A 262 8.74 -31.47 -4.11
C GLN A 262 7.96 -32.76 -4.35
N SER A 263 8.41 -33.83 -3.72
CA SER A 263 7.75 -35.15 -3.67
C SER A 263 6.42 -35.01 -2.95
#